data_d788673e6f49c48e5b2abb565a213f26
#
_entry.id   d788673e6f49c48e5b2abb565a213f26
#
_cell.length_a   1.000
_cell.length_b   1.000
_cell.length_c   1.000
_cell.angle_alpha   90.00
_cell.angle_beta   90.00
_cell.angle_gamma   90.00
#
_symmetry.space_group_name_H-M   'P 1'
#
loop_
_entity.id
_entity.type
_entity.pdbx_description
1 polymer ?
#
loop_
_entity_poly.entity_id
_entity_poly.type
_entity_poly.pdbx_seq_one_letter_code
_entity_poly.pdbx_strand_id
1 'polypeptide(L)'
;MKKTFFYLFAIFCCFAMCLVSCEKPQTGGGGEDDELEDVVLPEGTIRLQALTSQYGSGPDMGYSNASHNFLLMFATEDCEVIEGEPFGNGDILVFELFSESAENILPAEGIYPIKDMEPIEDGMIVGGFDVEMGTPFGSYIQHMENDEFVGWDLVTGGAMEIKKTKKDGVLEFYIYTINEDGTEGYYYYRGKLLIENLSAIE
;
A
#
# COMPACT_ATOMS: atom_id res chain seq x y z
N MET A 1 -2.17 -24.89 -17.11
CA MET A 1 -2.10 -24.91 -15.64
C MET A 1 -1.68 -23.57 -15.01
N LYS A 2 -1.17 -22.56 -15.76
CA LYS A 2 -0.79 -21.23 -15.22
C LYS A 2 -1.95 -20.29 -14.89
N LYS A 3 -3.15 -20.49 -15.45
CA LYS A 3 -4.32 -19.62 -15.24
C LYS A 3 -5.06 -19.86 -13.91
N THR A 4 -4.92 -21.01 -13.27
CA THR A 4 -5.68 -21.37 -12.07
C THR A 4 -5.11 -20.74 -10.80
N PHE A 5 -3.82 -20.37 -10.79
CA PHE A 5 -3.15 -19.80 -9.63
C PHE A 5 -3.54 -18.32 -9.42
N PHE A 6 -3.72 -17.58 -10.53
CA PHE A 6 -4.16 -16.17 -10.49
C PHE A 6 -5.56 -15.99 -9.86
N TYR A 7 -6.46 -16.96 -10.07
CA TYR A 7 -7.82 -16.89 -9.52
C TYR A 7 -7.89 -17.07 -8.00
N LEU A 8 -6.91 -17.76 -7.40
CA LEU A 8 -6.90 -17.99 -5.96
C LEU A 8 -6.52 -16.72 -5.17
N PHE A 9 -5.65 -15.88 -5.74
CA PHE A 9 -5.17 -14.67 -5.10
C PHE A 9 -6.25 -13.56 -5.06
N ALA A 10 -6.97 -13.38 -6.16
CA ALA A 10 -8.07 -12.40 -6.22
C ALA A 10 -9.22 -12.73 -5.24
N ILE A 11 -9.47 -14.04 -5.00
CA ILE A 11 -10.51 -14.49 -4.05
C ILE A 11 -10.06 -14.28 -2.60
N PHE A 12 -8.75 -14.34 -2.32
CA PHE A 12 -8.22 -14.21 -0.96
C PHE A 12 -8.31 -12.77 -0.44
N CYS A 13 -8.09 -11.76 -1.29
CA CYS A 13 -8.26 -10.35 -0.92
C CYS A 13 -9.72 -10.00 -0.53
N CYS A 14 -10.72 -10.66 -1.12
CA CYS A 14 -12.12 -10.42 -0.78
C CYS A 14 -12.61 -11.18 0.47
N PHE A 15 -11.90 -12.22 0.95
CA PHE A 15 -12.37 -13.10 2.03
C PHE A 15 -11.76 -12.81 3.40
N ALA A 16 -10.69 -12.00 3.49
CA ALA A 16 -10.07 -11.61 4.76
C ALA A 16 -10.94 -10.65 5.59
N MET A 17 -11.99 -10.06 5.00
CA MET A 17 -12.85 -9.08 5.67
C MET A 17 -13.93 -9.67 6.59
N CYS A 18 -14.02 -10.97 6.82
CA CYS A 18 -15.22 -11.55 7.49
C CYS A 18 -15.04 -12.29 8.81
N LEU A 19 -13.88 -12.37 9.42
CA LEU A 19 -13.74 -13.12 10.69
C LEU A 19 -12.83 -12.46 11.72
N VAL A 20 -13.27 -11.40 12.39
CA VAL A 20 -12.73 -11.06 13.71
C VAL A 20 -13.85 -10.76 14.69
N SER A 21 -13.85 -11.55 15.75
CA SER A 21 -14.74 -11.53 16.89
C SER A 21 -14.48 -10.31 17.79
N CYS A 22 -15.53 -9.72 18.31
CA CYS A 22 -15.54 -8.59 19.24
C CYS A 22 -14.67 -8.80 20.48
N GLU A 23 -13.60 -8.04 20.62
CA GLU A 23 -13.07 -7.57 21.90
C GLU A 23 -12.94 -6.04 21.87
N LYS A 24 -13.20 -5.39 23.02
CA LYS A 24 -13.38 -3.94 23.14
C LYS A 24 -12.17 -3.16 22.67
N PRO A 25 -12.35 -2.01 21.99
CA PRO A 25 -11.26 -1.19 21.46
C PRO A 25 -10.44 -0.60 22.63
N GLN A 26 -9.14 -0.85 22.64
CA GLN A 26 -8.18 0.04 23.27
C GLN A 26 -7.98 1.22 22.32
N THR A 27 -8.45 2.37 22.71
CA THR A 27 -8.09 3.65 22.11
C THR A 27 -6.58 3.80 22.19
N GLY A 28 -5.89 3.44 21.14
CA GLY A 28 -4.49 3.73 20.89
C GLY A 28 -4.35 5.20 20.57
N GLY A 29 -4.45 6.00 21.63
CA GLY A 29 -4.30 7.44 21.54
C GLY A 29 -2.87 7.85 21.36
N GLY A 30 -2.75 9.01 20.77
CA GLY A 30 -1.73 9.98 21.08
C GLY A 30 -0.35 9.64 20.57
N GLY A 31 -0.10 10.08 19.33
CA GLY A 31 1.24 10.35 18.91
C GLY A 31 1.89 11.30 19.91
N GLU A 32 3.02 10.90 20.50
CA GLU A 32 3.98 11.86 21.03
C GLU A 32 4.33 12.81 19.88
N ASP A 33 4.14 14.11 20.12
CA ASP A 33 4.56 15.19 19.23
C ASP A 33 6.07 15.10 19.03
N ASP A 34 6.51 14.25 18.09
CA ASP A 34 7.84 14.36 17.51
C ASP A 34 7.85 15.69 16.74
N GLU A 35 8.74 16.61 17.14
CA GLU A 35 9.06 17.79 16.35
C GLU A 35 9.27 17.31 14.89
N LEU A 36 8.25 17.55 14.07
CA LEU A 36 8.34 17.39 12.63
C LEU A 36 9.45 18.33 12.19
N GLU A 37 10.64 17.82 11.88
CA GLU A 37 11.56 18.60 11.05
C GLU A 37 10.70 19.13 9.92
N ASP A 38 10.69 20.46 9.68
CA ASP A 38 9.81 21.11 8.70
C ASP A 38 10.07 20.54 7.29
N VAL A 39 9.40 19.44 6.98
CA VAL A 39 9.46 18.85 5.65
C VAL A 39 8.67 19.75 4.71
N VAL A 40 9.38 20.38 3.77
CA VAL A 40 8.75 21.18 2.73
C VAL A 40 8.13 20.23 1.71
N LEU A 41 6.81 20.11 1.77
CA LEU A 41 6.04 19.29 0.82
C LEU A 41 5.54 20.18 -0.33
N PRO A 42 5.35 19.61 -1.55
CA PRO A 42 4.66 20.30 -2.64
C PRO A 42 3.28 20.81 -2.21
N GLU A 43 2.84 21.93 -2.80
CA GLU A 43 1.48 22.42 -2.57
C GLU A 43 0.44 21.37 -3.03
N GLY A 44 -0.59 21.16 -2.23
CA GLY A 44 -1.63 20.16 -2.52
C GLY A 44 -1.25 18.74 -2.10
N THR A 45 -0.12 18.51 -1.42
CA THR A 45 0.22 17.18 -0.89
C THR A 45 -0.80 16.72 0.14
N ILE A 46 -1.37 15.54 -0.09
CA ILE A 46 -2.32 14.87 0.81
C ILE A 46 -1.54 14.03 1.83
N ARG A 47 -1.85 14.19 3.12
CA ARG A 47 -1.28 13.35 4.18
C ARG A 47 -2.03 12.04 4.27
N LEU A 48 -1.27 10.98 4.59
CA LEU A 48 -1.77 9.63 4.65
C LEU A 48 -1.66 9.04 6.06
N GLN A 49 -2.49 8.03 6.30
CA GLN A 49 -2.46 7.14 7.46
C GLN A 49 -2.13 5.73 6.99
N ALA A 50 -1.42 4.94 7.81
CA ALA A 50 -1.13 3.54 7.46
C ALA A 50 -2.37 2.66 7.68
N LEU A 51 -2.63 1.81 6.69
CA LEU A 51 -3.50 0.64 6.82
C LEU A 51 -2.65 -0.63 7.00
N THR A 52 -3.32 -1.75 7.28
CA THR A 52 -2.64 -3.05 7.33
C THR A 52 -2.15 -3.42 5.95
N SER A 53 -0.84 -3.33 5.76
CA SER A 53 -0.13 -3.74 4.55
C SER A 53 0.25 -5.21 4.62
N GLN A 54 0.58 -5.84 3.47
CA GLN A 54 0.98 -7.24 3.41
C GLN A 54 2.41 -7.39 2.89
N TYR A 55 3.11 -8.42 3.37
CA TYR A 55 4.43 -8.79 2.92
C TYR A 55 4.48 -10.26 2.54
N GLY A 56 5.16 -10.57 1.45
CA GLY A 56 5.49 -11.92 1.03
C GLY A 56 6.87 -12.01 0.37
N SER A 57 7.48 -13.19 0.37
CA SER A 57 8.65 -13.44 -0.47
C SER A 57 8.20 -13.47 -1.95
N GLY A 58 8.97 -12.82 -2.83
CA GLY A 58 8.63 -12.76 -4.25
C GLY A 58 8.40 -14.14 -4.88
N PRO A 59 9.31 -15.12 -4.70
CA PRO A 59 9.12 -16.47 -5.20
C PRO A 59 7.88 -17.18 -4.66
N ASP A 60 7.55 -17.02 -3.37
CA ASP A 60 6.37 -17.64 -2.75
C ASP A 60 5.06 -17.03 -3.30
N MET A 61 5.11 -15.75 -3.67
CA MET A 61 4.01 -15.03 -4.31
C MET A 61 3.93 -15.25 -5.84
N GLY A 62 4.83 -16.06 -6.41
CA GLY A 62 4.87 -16.40 -7.83
C GLY A 62 5.72 -15.47 -8.70
N TYR A 63 6.49 -14.56 -8.10
CA TYR A 63 7.37 -13.61 -8.80
C TYR A 63 8.82 -14.07 -8.76
N SER A 64 9.24 -14.84 -9.75
CA SER A 64 10.56 -15.49 -9.77
C SER A 64 11.76 -14.54 -9.89
N ASN A 65 11.54 -13.30 -10.33
CA ASN A 65 12.59 -12.30 -10.56
C ASN A 65 12.61 -11.20 -9.50
N ALA A 66 11.73 -11.28 -8.51
CA ALA A 66 11.66 -10.33 -7.41
C ALA A 66 11.94 -11.03 -6.08
N SER A 67 12.66 -10.34 -5.18
CA SER A 67 13.07 -10.90 -3.89
C SER A 67 11.95 -10.79 -2.85
N HIS A 68 11.34 -9.62 -2.75
CA HIS A 68 10.33 -9.28 -1.74
C HIS A 68 9.17 -8.51 -2.35
N ASN A 69 7.94 -8.90 -2.03
CA ASN A 69 6.73 -8.21 -2.42
C ASN A 69 6.05 -7.56 -1.22
N PHE A 70 5.67 -6.30 -1.34
CA PHE A 70 4.88 -5.56 -0.38
C PHE A 70 3.62 -5.02 -1.04
N LEU A 71 2.46 -5.38 -0.53
CA LEU A 71 1.22 -4.69 -0.84
C LEU A 71 1.04 -3.58 0.21
N LEU A 72 1.52 -2.38 -0.13
CA LEU A 72 1.44 -1.22 0.76
C LEU A 72 0.06 -0.59 0.65
N MET A 73 -0.56 -0.32 1.80
CA MET A 73 -1.89 0.28 1.87
C MET A 73 -1.88 1.50 2.78
N PHE A 74 -2.46 2.58 2.29
CA PHE A 74 -2.61 3.83 3.01
C PHE A 74 -4.02 4.37 2.82
N ALA A 75 -4.52 5.16 3.80
CA ALA A 75 -5.76 5.91 3.68
C ALA A 75 -5.47 7.42 3.74
N THR A 76 -6.31 8.23 3.09
CA THR A 76 -6.32 9.68 3.30
C THR A 76 -6.83 10.03 4.69
N GLU A 77 -6.53 11.25 5.19
CA GLU A 77 -6.95 11.68 6.53
C GLU A 77 -8.48 11.81 6.68
N ASP A 78 -9.21 11.81 5.58
CA ASP A 78 -10.68 11.81 5.58
C ASP A 78 -11.30 10.45 5.97
N CYS A 79 -10.53 9.36 5.84
CA CYS A 79 -10.92 8.06 6.36
C CYS A 79 -10.70 8.00 7.88
N GLU A 80 -11.62 7.37 8.60
CA GLU A 80 -11.35 6.90 9.96
C GLU A 80 -10.64 5.55 9.88
N VAL A 81 -9.50 5.41 10.56
CA VAL A 81 -8.74 4.15 10.58
C VAL A 81 -8.85 3.51 11.96
N ILE A 82 -9.47 2.33 12.03
CA ILE A 82 -9.66 1.54 13.26
C ILE A 82 -8.94 0.21 13.09
N GLU A 83 -7.95 -0.05 13.94
CA GLU A 83 -7.17 -1.31 13.93
C GLU A 83 -6.52 -1.64 12.56
N GLY A 84 -6.20 -0.60 11.77
CA GLY A 84 -5.61 -0.73 10.45
C GLY A 84 -6.59 -0.93 9.29
N GLU A 85 -7.90 -0.84 9.58
CA GLU A 85 -8.96 -0.92 8.58
C GLU A 85 -9.60 0.46 8.35
N PRO A 86 -9.95 0.83 7.11
CA PRO A 86 -10.55 2.11 6.76
C PRO A 86 -12.08 2.09 6.93
N PHE A 87 -12.62 3.24 7.37
CA PHE A 87 -14.06 3.48 7.51
C PHE A 87 -14.41 4.90 7.06
N GLY A 88 -15.68 5.11 6.72
CA GLY A 88 -16.23 6.42 6.40
C GLY A 88 -16.06 6.81 4.93
N ASN A 89 -15.48 7.98 4.72
CA ASN A 89 -15.24 8.56 3.41
C ASN A 89 -13.74 8.78 3.19
N GLY A 90 -13.30 8.81 1.94
CA GLY A 90 -11.93 9.12 1.56
C GLY A 90 -11.36 8.12 0.57
N ASP A 91 -10.04 8.14 0.41
CA ASP A 91 -9.35 7.32 -0.56
C ASP A 91 -8.40 6.33 0.13
N ILE A 92 -8.34 5.12 -0.42
CA ILE A 92 -7.36 4.10 -0.06
C ILE A 92 -6.38 3.96 -1.22
N LEU A 93 -5.11 4.18 -0.94
CA LEU A 93 -4.04 4.01 -1.91
C LEU A 93 -3.43 2.62 -1.72
N VAL A 94 -3.36 1.86 -2.80
CA VAL A 94 -2.76 0.52 -2.83
C VAL A 94 -1.59 0.52 -3.80
N PHE A 95 -0.42 0.02 -3.33
CA PHE A 95 0.79 -0.07 -4.15
C PHE A 95 1.41 -1.46 -4.04
N GLU A 96 1.61 -2.12 -5.16
CA GLU A 96 2.34 -3.37 -5.23
C GLU A 96 3.82 -3.09 -5.49
N LEU A 97 4.63 -3.12 -4.42
CA LEU A 97 6.04 -2.74 -4.41
C LEU A 97 6.94 -3.98 -4.33
N PHE A 98 7.99 -4.01 -5.15
CA PHE A 98 9.03 -5.03 -5.15
C PHE A 98 10.35 -4.44 -4.67
N SER A 99 10.89 -5.00 -3.56
CA SER A 99 12.10 -4.54 -2.90
C SER A 99 13.18 -5.61 -2.93
N GLU A 100 14.43 -5.19 -3.12
CA GLU A 100 15.60 -6.09 -3.08
C GLU A 100 15.92 -6.63 -1.67
N SER A 101 15.41 -5.98 -0.63
CA SER A 101 15.59 -6.41 0.75
C SER A 101 14.35 -6.10 1.60
N ALA A 102 14.18 -6.85 2.68
CA ALA A 102 13.11 -6.72 3.66
C ALA A 102 13.66 -6.80 5.08
N GLU A 103 14.54 -5.87 5.44
CA GLU A 103 15.09 -5.79 6.79
C GLU A 103 13.96 -5.51 7.80
N ASN A 104 13.78 -6.39 8.79
CA ASN A 104 12.68 -6.34 9.76
C ASN A 104 11.28 -6.27 9.11
N ILE A 105 11.11 -6.92 7.95
CA ILE A 105 9.85 -6.89 7.17
C ILE A 105 9.47 -5.44 6.77
N LEU A 106 10.44 -4.62 6.45
CA LEU A 106 10.24 -3.27 5.92
C LEU A 106 10.90 -3.15 4.54
N PRO A 107 10.31 -2.41 3.60
CA PRO A 107 10.92 -2.17 2.30
C PRO A 107 12.25 -1.39 2.45
N ALA A 108 13.17 -1.61 1.52
CA ALA A 108 14.43 -0.88 1.48
C ALA A 108 14.20 0.63 1.20
N GLU A 109 15.15 1.46 1.67
CA GLU A 109 15.20 2.86 1.22
C GLU A 109 15.48 2.91 -0.28
N GLY A 110 14.86 3.86 -0.97
CA GLY A 110 15.10 4.04 -2.39
C GLY A 110 14.00 4.78 -3.11
N ILE A 111 14.17 4.93 -4.41
CA ILE A 111 13.16 5.47 -5.32
C ILE A 111 12.62 4.30 -6.14
N TYR A 112 11.33 4.09 -6.06
CA TYR A 112 10.59 3.03 -6.73
C TYR A 112 9.72 3.64 -7.83
N PRO A 113 10.12 3.58 -9.11
CA PRO A 113 9.28 4.05 -10.20
C PRO A 113 8.06 3.13 -10.37
N ILE A 114 6.92 3.73 -10.69
CA ILE A 114 5.71 2.99 -11.08
C ILE A 114 5.82 2.67 -12.56
N LYS A 115 5.82 1.38 -12.91
CA LYS A 115 6.05 0.86 -14.27
C LYS A 115 5.00 -0.19 -14.62
N ASP A 116 4.92 -0.49 -15.90
CA ASP A 116 4.13 -1.63 -16.40
C ASP A 116 4.57 -2.94 -15.73
N MET A 117 3.65 -3.92 -15.72
CA MET A 117 3.82 -5.18 -15.00
C MET A 117 4.99 -6.06 -15.51
N GLU A 118 5.44 -5.90 -16.75
CA GLU A 118 6.48 -6.77 -17.32
C GLU A 118 7.70 -5.98 -17.81
N PRO A 119 8.91 -6.39 -17.40
CA PRO A 119 9.23 -7.44 -16.43
C PRO A 119 9.08 -6.98 -14.98
N ILE A 120 8.58 -7.83 -14.08
CA ILE A 120 8.61 -7.58 -12.64
C ILE A 120 10.02 -7.84 -12.13
N GLU A 121 10.59 -6.86 -11.45
CA GLU A 121 11.95 -6.87 -10.88
C GLU A 121 12.00 -6.07 -9.57
N ASP A 122 13.04 -6.28 -8.77
CA ASP A 122 13.26 -5.47 -7.57
C ASP A 122 13.48 -3.98 -7.91
N GLY A 123 13.09 -3.10 -6.99
CA GLY A 123 13.24 -1.66 -7.15
C GLY A 123 12.14 -0.99 -7.95
N MET A 124 10.96 -1.60 -8.06
CA MET A 124 9.82 -1.02 -8.79
C MET A 124 8.50 -1.17 -8.04
N ILE A 125 7.52 -0.40 -8.50
CA ILE A 125 6.10 -0.56 -8.18
C ILE A 125 5.38 -0.93 -9.48
N VAL A 126 4.46 -1.90 -9.40
CA VAL A 126 3.64 -2.30 -10.53
C VAL A 126 2.52 -1.29 -10.74
N GLY A 127 2.42 -0.74 -11.95
CA GLY A 127 1.32 0.11 -12.37
C GLY A 127 -0.01 -0.62 -12.39
N GLY A 128 -1.09 0.13 -12.17
CA GLY A 128 -2.44 -0.41 -12.13
C GLY A 128 -2.93 -0.87 -13.50
N PHE A 129 -3.67 -1.97 -13.51
CA PHE A 129 -4.36 -2.45 -14.69
C PHE A 129 -5.65 -3.18 -14.30
N ASP A 130 -6.66 -3.06 -15.16
CA ASP A 130 -7.91 -3.79 -14.98
C ASP A 130 -7.77 -5.25 -15.44
N VAL A 131 -8.46 -6.14 -14.73
CA VAL A 131 -8.69 -7.50 -15.18
C VAL A 131 -10.14 -7.70 -15.57
N GLU A 132 -10.42 -8.65 -16.49
CA GLU A 132 -11.76 -8.94 -17.01
C GLU A 132 -12.84 -9.21 -15.93
N MET A 133 -12.45 -9.33 -14.65
CA MET A 133 -13.34 -9.59 -13.52
C MET A 133 -13.73 -8.31 -12.76
N GLY A 134 -13.32 -7.12 -13.23
CA GLY A 134 -13.65 -5.86 -12.58
C GLY A 134 -12.99 -5.67 -11.21
N THR A 135 -11.76 -6.17 -11.05
CA THR A 135 -10.91 -5.96 -9.88
C THR A 135 -9.59 -5.38 -10.35
N PRO A 136 -9.11 -4.25 -9.80
CA PRO A 136 -7.82 -3.68 -10.16
C PRO A 136 -6.69 -4.57 -9.65
N PHE A 137 -5.57 -4.57 -10.37
CA PHE A 137 -4.30 -5.17 -9.98
C PHE A 137 -3.18 -4.14 -10.03
N GLY A 138 -2.07 -4.41 -9.32
CA GLY A 138 -0.96 -3.48 -9.20
C GLY A 138 -1.32 -2.31 -8.31
N SER A 139 -1.13 -1.08 -8.80
CA SER A 139 -1.36 0.13 -8.00
C SER A 139 -2.63 0.86 -8.40
N TYR A 140 -3.44 1.23 -7.42
CA TYR A 140 -4.72 1.91 -7.64
C TYR A 140 -5.12 2.75 -6.42
N ILE A 141 -6.04 3.68 -6.65
CA ILE A 141 -6.70 4.47 -5.61
C ILE A 141 -8.14 4.00 -5.56
N GLN A 142 -8.56 3.49 -4.41
CA GLN A 142 -9.92 3.03 -4.16
C GLN A 142 -10.70 4.13 -3.44
N HIS A 143 -11.88 4.49 -3.95
CA HIS A 143 -12.74 5.51 -3.37
C HIS A 143 -13.77 4.91 -2.43
N MET A 144 -13.92 5.52 -1.25
CA MET A 144 -14.86 5.11 -0.20
C MET A 144 -15.87 6.22 0.08
N GLU A 145 -17.15 5.86 0.14
CA GLU A 145 -18.24 6.74 0.59
C GLU A 145 -19.16 5.98 1.55
N ASN A 146 -19.33 6.51 2.78
CA ASN A 146 -20.20 5.93 3.81
C ASN A 146 -19.92 4.43 4.09
N ASP A 147 -18.65 4.08 4.26
CA ASP A 147 -18.15 2.70 4.47
C ASP A 147 -18.31 1.77 3.26
N GLU A 148 -18.73 2.28 2.11
CA GLU A 148 -18.91 1.50 0.90
C GLU A 148 -17.86 1.87 -0.16
N PHE A 149 -17.37 0.86 -0.87
CA PHE A 149 -16.54 1.05 -2.05
C PHE A 149 -17.40 1.56 -3.22
N VAL A 150 -16.97 2.66 -3.85
CA VAL A 150 -17.72 3.29 -4.96
C VAL A 150 -16.99 3.30 -6.29
N GLY A 151 -15.68 3.04 -6.32
CA GLY A 151 -14.88 2.99 -7.54
C GLY A 151 -13.39 3.02 -7.30
N TRP A 152 -12.60 2.99 -8.36
CA TRP A 152 -11.15 3.11 -8.31
C TRP A 152 -10.61 3.87 -9.51
N ASP A 153 -9.43 4.46 -9.31
CA ASP A 153 -8.55 4.99 -10.36
C ASP A 153 -7.29 4.14 -10.46
N LEU A 154 -6.91 3.74 -11.66
CA LEU A 154 -5.65 3.02 -11.89
C LEU A 154 -4.48 4.00 -11.84
N VAL A 155 -3.45 3.68 -11.07
CA VAL A 155 -2.19 4.45 -11.02
C VAL A 155 -1.22 3.83 -12.01
N THR A 156 -1.02 4.50 -13.14
CA THR A 156 -0.22 3.97 -14.27
C THR A 156 1.19 4.53 -14.36
N GLY A 157 1.51 5.56 -13.54
CA GLY A 157 2.83 6.19 -13.56
C GLY A 157 3.15 6.94 -12.27
N GLY A 158 4.38 7.46 -12.20
CA GLY A 158 4.87 8.18 -11.04
C GLY A 158 6.03 7.48 -10.34
N ALA A 159 6.24 7.77 -9.06
CA ALA A 159 7.26 7.14 -8.24
C ALA A 159 6.96 7.29 -6.75
N MET A 160 7.54 6.40 -5.94
CA MET A 160 7.56 6.47 -4.49
C MET A 160 9.00 6.55 -4.00
N GLU A 161 9.34 7.54 -3.21
CA GLU A 161 10.61 7.61 -2.48
C GLU A 161 10.37 7.17 -1.03
N ILE A 162 11.16 6.19 -0.57
CA ILE A 162 11.14 5.67 0.80
C ILE A 162 12.41 6.10 1.50
N LYS A 163 12.30 6.72 2.67
CA LYS A 163 13.41 7.13 3.54
C LYS A 163 13.28 6.53 4.93
N LYS A 164 14.39 6.06 5.49
CA LYS A 164 14.48 5.74 6.92
C LYS A 164 14.63 7.03 7.72
N THR A 165 13.94 7.11 8.85
CA THR A 165 14.15 8.21 9.79
C THR A 165 15.19 7.83 10.86
N LYS A 166 15.55 8.78 11.75
CA LYS A 166 16.39 8.47 12.90
C LYS A 166 15.68 7.61 13.96
N LYS A 167 14.35 7.52 13.89
CA LYS A 167 13.52 6.74 14.81
C LYS A 167 13.33 5.32 14.27
N ASP A 168 13.61 4.33 15.11
CA ASP A 168 13.55 2.92 14.72
C ASP A 168 12.17 2.49 14.23
N GLY A 169 12.13 1.85 13.06
CA GLY A 169 10.93 1.37 12.40
C GLY A 169 10.02 2.47 11.82
N VAL A 170 10.41 3.73 11.86
CA VAL A 170 9.66 4.85 11.25
C VAL A 170 10.23 5.16 9.87
N LEU A 171 9.37 5.10 8.85
CA LEU A 171 9.69 5.43 7.47
C LEU A 171 8.96 6.69 7.03
N GLU A 172 9.51 7.36 6.03
CA GLU A 172 8.87 8.43 5.26
C GLU A 172 8.64 7.97 3.83
N PHE A 173 7.46 8.27 3.31
CA PHE A 173 7.03 7.97 1.96
C PHE A 173 6.63 9.27 1.27
N TYR A 174 7.31 9.58 0.18
CA TYR A 174 6.97 10.67 -0.73
C TYR A 174 6.45 10.03 -2.00
N ILE A 175 5.17 10.20 -2.29
CA ILE A 175 4.49 9.48 -3.36
C ILE A 175 3.98 10.48 -4.39
N TYR A 176 4.36 10.27 -5.65
CA TYR A 176 3.83 10.96 -6.81
C TYR A 176 3.15 9.94 -7.71
N THR A 177 1.90 10.18 -8.07
CA THR A 177 1.11 9.30 -8.94
C THR A 177 0.66 10.02 -10.20
N ILE A 178 0.51 9.25 -11.26
CA ILE A 178 -0.19 9.63 -12.49
C ILE A 178 -1.25 8.54 -12.73
N ASN A 179 -2.51 8.94 -12.71
CA ASN A 179 -3.63 8.05 -12.96
C ASN A 179 -3.82 7.80 -14.47
N GLU A 180 -4.64 6.81 -14.84
CA GLU A 180 -4.91 6.46 -16.23
C GLU A 180 -5.47 7.63 -17.06
N ASP A 181 -6.24 8.52 -16.44
CA ASP A 181 -6.80 9.73 -17.08
C ASP A 181 -5.79 10.90 -17.17
N GLY A 182 -4.57 10.74 -16.63
CA GLY A 182 -3.52 11.75 -16.56
C GLY A 182 -3.59 12.66 -15.35
N THR A 183 -4.50 12.42 -14.41
CA THR A 183 -4.56 13.17 -13.13
C THR A 183 -3.33 12.87 -12.29
N GLU A 184 -2.70 13.90 -11.74
CA GLU A 184 -1.51 13.79 -10.88
C GLU A 184 -1.89 13.92 -9.40
N GLY A 185 -1.25 13.10 -8.54
CA GLY A 185 -1.41 13.14 -7.10
C GLY A 185 -0.07 13.23 -6.36
N TYR A 186 -0.04 13.98 -5.26
CA TYR A 186 1.11 14.05 -4.35
C TYR A 186 0.66 13.65 -2.96
N TYR A 187 1.33 12.65 -2.38
CA TYR A 187 0.96 12.10 -1.08
C TYR A 187 2.20 11.93 -0.20
N TYR A 188 1.98 12.02 1.10
CA TYR A 188 3.03 11.89 2.10
C TYR A 188 2.57 11.08 3.30
N TYR A 189 3.39 10.12 3.70
CA TYR A 189 3.22 9.38 4.94
C TYR A 189 4.52 9.39 5.75
N ARG A 190 4.40 9.53 7.07
CA ARG A 190 5.51 9.30 8.01
C ARG A 190 5.00 8.53 9.20
N GLY A 191 5.55 7.34 9.42
CA GLY A 191 5.12 6.50 10.53
C GLY A 191 5.68 5.09 10.47
N LYS A 192 5.19 4.25 11.36
CA LYS A 192 5.42 2.80 11.33
C LYS A 192 4.38 2.15 10.45
N LEU A 193 4.83 1.26 9.58
CA LEU A 193 3.91 0.41 8.82
C LEU A 193 3.31 -0.67 9.72
N LEU A 194 2.04 -0.98 9.48
CA LEU A 194 1.36 -2.16 10.01
C LEU A 194 1.48 -3.24 8.93
N ILE A 195 2.26 -4.30 9.17
CA ILE A 195 2.54 -5.31 8.14
C ILE A 195 2.16 -6.70 8.64
N GLU A 196 1.30 -7.37 7.87
CA GLU A 196 1.00 -8.79 7.99
C GLU A 196 1.98 -9.60 7.14
N ASN A 197 2.67 -10.56 7.76
CA ASN A 197 3.63 -11.42 7.06
C ASN A 197 2.94 -12.69 6.54
N LEU A 198 2.69 -12.75 5.24
CA LEU A 198 2.05 -13.88 4.58
C LEU A 198 2.99 -15.07 4.36
N SER A 199 4.31 -14.83 4.35
CA SER A 199 5.30 -15.93 4.21
C SER A 199 5.43 -16.82 5.46
N ALA A 200 4.85 -16.41 6.59
CA ALA A 200 4.87 -17.16 7.84
C ALA A 200 3.65 -18.10 8.03
N ILE A 201 2.75 -18.15 7.06
CA ILE A 201 1.56 -19.02 7.11
C ILE A 201 1.94 -20.35 6.44
N GLU A 202 2.44 -21.32 7.24
CA GLU A 202 2.61 -22.73 6.87
C GLU A 202 1.33 -23.54 7.13
#